data_4babb31d76577f0e32600ba03836cd79
#
_entry.id   4babb31d76577f0e32600ba03836cd79
#
_cell.length_a   1.000
_cell.length_b   1.000
_cell.length_c   1.000
_cell.angle_alpha   90.00
_cell.angle_beta   90.00
_cell.angle_gamma   90.00
#
_symmetry.space_group_name_H-M   'P 1'
#
loop_
_entity.id
_entity.type
_entity.pdbx_description
1 polymer ?
#
loop_
_entity_poly.entity_id
_entity_poly.type
_entity_poly.pdbx_seq_one_letter_code
_entity_poly.pdbx_strand_id
1 'polypeptide(L)'
;MAKLFLLLGLALTLARVIKNPNTKSRPSSSLSMKPLSQLPASLFWGNVNGTNYLTVSRNQHIPEYCGSCWAFATTSALSDRFKILRNAVWPDINLSPQVLLSCDTNDQGCNGGDPVNAYEYIYNKGITDETCEVYQARGLTNGLSCSSFDPCYTCDPSGTCSVPTSYLVYNLTGFEKVSGVDQMVNSLQSGPIVCSMDATAGFHSYTGGIYNDTTNSTELNHAISIVGYGVENGVSFWIGRNSWGTYWGEKGFFRIVKGTNNLGIEEDCIYATPDPNIRRVASSDKKVLSVESLVKVQFLGPQLPEETESKHQRCRVQESEMRFKELIKGPRAEEVVGAVPAAWDWRNASGINYLSWTRNQHVPVYCGSCWAHGPTSALADRINILTNNSFPQLSLSPQVIINCNAGGSCNGGDPIGVYEFGHKHGIPDDTCQQYIAKNPTIASCSAIQVCMNCVPPAPATGHHSNCSSVSNPKLWYVSTYGHVAGASAMKAEIYKNGPIGCGISVTSKFEAYTGGIFSQSVLFPQINHEISVVGWGIQDGVEYWIGRNSWGTAWGMNGFFYMKMYKDNLAIETDCDWGVPDLSR
;
A
#
# COMPACT_ATOMS: atom_id res chain seq x y z
N MET A 1 20.77 56.34 -11.34
CA MET A 1 19.91 55.51 -10.49
C MET A 1 19.91 54.10 -11.08
N ALA A 2 20.79 53.25 -10.58
CA ALA A 2 20.94 51.87 -11.03
C ALA A 2 19.95 50.99 -10.23
N LYS A 3 19.05 50.29 -10.94
CA LYS A 3 18.18 49.29 -10.33
C LYS A 3 18.98 48.00 -10.11
N LEU A 4 19.28 47.73 -8.86
CA LEU A 4 19.85 46.46 -8.40
C LEU A 4 18.74 45.41 -8.41
N PHE A 5 18.74 44.50 -9.39
CA PHE A 5 17.92 43.29 -9.38
C PHE A 5 18.59 42.29 -8.46
N LEU A 6 18.01 42.11 -7.26
CA LEU A 6 18.33 41.04 -6.36
C LEU A 6 17.67 39.74 -6.91
N LEU A 7 18.45 38.90 -7.58
CA LEU A 7 18.07 37.51 -7.85
C LEU A 7 18.11 36.75 -6.51
N LEU A 8 16.96 36.63 -5.84
CA LEU A 8 16.77 35.61 -4.80
C LEU A 8 16.68 34.26 -5.51
N GLY A 9 17.82 33.58 -5.57
CA GLY A 9 17.82 32.15 -5.87
C GLY A 9 17.06 31.41 -4.76
N LEU A 10 15.84 30.96 -5.04
CA LEU A 10 15.17 29.95 -4.22
C LEU A 10 16.01 28.67 -4.29
N ALA A 11 16.89 28.45 -3.33
CA ALA A 11 17.45 27.13 -3.07
C ALA A 11 16.30 26.28 -2.50
N LEU A 12 15.57 25.60 -3.38
CA LEU A 12 14.74 24.45 -2.98
C LEU A 12 15.70 23.47 -2.32
N THR A 13 15.55 23.25 -1.01
CA THR A 13 16.20 22.14 -0.32
C THR A 13 15.49 20.86 -0.77
N LEU A 14 15.79 20.42 -2.00
CA LEU A 14 15.36 19.13 -2.53
C LEU A 14 16.03 18.03 -1.70
N ALA A 15 15.29 16.98 -1.43
CA ALA A 15 15.85 15.74 -0.92
C ALA A 15 17.04 15.36 -1.81
N ARG A 16 18.19 15.12 -1.20
CA ARG A 16 19.39 14.77 -1.95
C ARG A 16 19.63 13.27 -1.84
N VAL A 17 20.01 12.65 -2.94
CA VAL A 17 20.71 11.36 -2.87
C VAL A 17 22.07 11.65 -2.26
N ILE A 18 22.32 11.13 -1.06
CA ILE A 18 23.55 11.33 -0.31
C ILE A 18 24.45 10.13 -0.59
N LYS A 19 25.41 10.30 -1.52
CA LYS A 19 26.33 9.22 -1.88
C LYS A 19 27.30 8.89 -0.75
N ASN A 20 27.35 7.61 -0.37
CA ASN A 20 28.41 7.08 0.50
C ASN A 20 29.47 6.40 -0.38
N PRO A 21 30.67 7.01 -0.54
CA PRO A 21 31.73 6.46 -1.38
C PRO A 21 32.34 5.14 -0.85
N ASN A 22 32.07 4.78 0.38
CA ASN A 22 32.68 3.62 1.05
C ASN A 22 31.80 2.36 0.98
N THR A 23 30.55 2.44 0.55
CA THR A 23 29.66 1.28 0.47
C THR A 23 30.01 0.42 -0.75
N LYS A 24 30.37 -0.83 -0.52
CA LYS A 24 30.76 -1.78 -1.57
C LYS A 24 29.58 -2.63 -1.99
N SER A 25 29.47 -2.91 -3.29
CA SER A 25 28.56 -3.94 -3.82
C SER A 25 28.83 -5.30 -3.14
N ARG A 26 27.77 -6.07 -2.93
CA ARG A 26 27.80 -7.44 -2.41
C ARG A 26 27.06 -8.36 -3.38
N PRO A 27 27.64 -8.71 -4.54
CA PRO A 27 26.95 -9.54 -5.53
C PRO A 27 26.69 -10.93 -4.97
N SER A 28 25.47 -11.44 -5.17
CA SER A 28 25.12 -12.84 -4.84
C SER A 28 25.60 -13.82 -5.90
N SER A 29 25.71 -13.33 -7.14
CA SER A 29 26.27 -14.00 -8.32
C SER A 29 26.67 -12.93 -9.32
N SER A 30 27.68 -13.18 -10.14
CA SER A 30 28.04 -12.25 -11.22
C SER A 30 26.90 -12.14 -12.22
N LEU A 31 26.51 -10.90 -12.57
CA LEU A 31 25.57 -10.64 -13.64
C LEU A 31 26.10 -11.25 -14.95
N SER A 32 25.38 -12.24 -15.51
CA SER A 32 25.74 -12.82 -16.79
C SER A 32 25.34 -11.86 -17.91
N MET A 33 26.31 -11.11 -18.41
CA MET A 33 26.10 -10.13 -19.47
C MET A 33 25.84 -10.83 -20.82
N LYS A 34 24.70 -10.51 -21.43
CA LYS A 34 24.37 -10.89 -22.81
C LYS A 34 24.47 -9.66 -23.72
N PRO A 35 24.90 -9.82 -24.98
CA PRO A 35 24.81 -8.76 -25.96
C PRO A 35 23.37 -8.26 -26.10
N LEU A 36 23.16 -6.95 -26.25
CA LEU A 36 21.82 -6.37 -26.39
C LEU A 36 21.00 -6.98 -27.53
N SER A 37 21.66 -7.41 -28.60
CA SER A 37 21.01 -8.08 -29.73
C SER A 37 20.38 -9.44 -29.41
N GLN A 38 20.72 -10.04 -28.27
CA GLN A 38 20.16 -11.29 -27.75
C GLN A 38 19.07 -11.07 -26.70
N LEU A 39 18.78 -9.82 -26.34
CA LEU A 39 17.78 -9.45 -25.34
C LEU A 39 16.52 -8.91 -26.04
N PRO A 40 15.34 -8.96 -25.40
CA PRO A 40 14.13 -8.38 -25.95
C PRO A 40 14.31 -6.90 -26.29
N ALA A 41 13.71 -6.45 -27.41
CA ALA A 41 13.74 -5.04 -27.79
C ALA A 41 12.97 -4.14 -26.82
N SER A 42 12.01 -4.71 -26.08
CA SER A 42 11.22 -4.05 -25.05
C SER A 42 10.93 -5.00 -23.90
N LEU A 43 10.80 -4.45 -22.71
CA LEU A 43 10.39 -5.15 -21.49
C LEU A 43 9.62 -4.18 -20.61
N PHE A 44 8.49 -4.61 -20.08
CA PHE A 44 7.75 -3.86 -19.06
C PHE A 44 7.20 -4.82 -18.00
N TRP A 45 7.71 -4.74 -16.79
CA TRP A 45 7.31 -5.62 -15.68
C TRP A 45 5.86 -5.42 -15.22
N GLY A 46 5.23 -4.30 -15.58
CA GLY A 46 3.79 -4.08 -15.38
C GLY A 46 2.90 -4.89 -16.33
N ASN A 47 3.47 -5.48 -17.37
CA ASN A 47 2.76 -6.37 -18.30
C ASN A 47 3.72 -7.33 -19.00
N VAL A 48 4.03 -8.45 -18.38
CA VAL A 48 4.78 -9.54 -18.99
C VAL A 48 3.81 -10.67 -19.33
N ASN A 49 3.48 -10.83 -20.60
CA ASN A 49 2.51 -11.82 -21.07
C ASN A 49 1.14 -11.74 -20.36
N GLY A 50 0.65 -10.54 -20.11
CA GLY A 50 -0.62 -10.30 -19.43
C GLY A 50 -0.53 -10.30 -17.89
N THR A 51 0.63 -10.57 -17.30
CA THR A 51 0.84 -10.58 -15.86
C THR A 51 1.52 -9.28 -15.39
N ASN A 52 0.94 -8.63 -14.38
CA ASN A 52 1.53 -7.48 -13.68
C ASN A 52 2.42 -7.96 -12.52
N TYR A 53 3.72 -7.75 -12.64
CA TYR A 53 4.72 -8.07 -11.61
C TYR A 53 5.09 -6.89 -10.72
N LEU A 54 4.53 -5.71 -10.96
CA LEU A 54 4.79 -4.54 -10.14
C LEU A 54 3.83 -4.47 -8.94
N THR A 55 4.34 -3.97 -7.85
CA THR A 55 3.58 -3.64 -6.63
C THR A 55 2.93 -2.26 -6.76
N VAL A 56 2.17 -1.85 -5.75
CA VAL A 56 1.38 -0.61 -5.77
C VAL A 56 2.22 0.65 -5.95
N SER A 57 1.65 1.66 -6.61
CA SER A 57 2.21 3.02 -6.66
C SER A 57 2.08 3.69 -5.28
N ARG A 58 3.01 4.57 -4.95
CA ARG A 58 3.11 5.23 -3.65
C ARG A 58 3.33 6.73 -3.77
N ASN A 59 3.21 7.44 -2.65
CA ASN A 59 3.49 8.86 -2.54
C ASN A 59 4.31 9.16 -1.29
N GLN A 60 5.56 9.60 -1.48
CA GLN A 60 6.47 9.96 -0.39
C GLN A 60 6.14 11.30 0.27
N HIS A 61 5.32 12.13 -0.37
CA HIS A 61 5.03 13.50 0.04
C HIS A 61 3.79 13.65 0.91
N ILE A 62 3.21 12.54 1.36
CA ILE A 62 2.06 12.53 2.27
C ILE A 62 2.27 11.54 3.43
N PRO A 63 1.77 11.84 4.65
CA PRO A 63 0.90 12.97 5.06
C PRO A 63 1.62 14.31 5.21
N GLU A 64 2.95 14.35 5.11
CA GLU A 64 3.78 15.55 5.09
C GLU A 64 4.97 15.35 4.14
N TYR A 65 5.64 16.45 3.75
CA TYR A 65 6.80 16.34 2.86
C TYR A 65 7.95 15.58 3.54
N CYS A 66 8.50 14.61 2.81
CA CYS A 66 9.67 13.85 3.24
C CYS A 66 10.55 13.50 2.04
N GLY A 67 11.83 13.79 2.15
CA GLY A 67 12.84 13.45 1.15
C GLY A 67 13.26 11.98 1.18
N SER A 68 12.31 11.08 1.06
CA SER A 68 12.46 9.63 1.24
C SER A 68 12.48 8.84 -0.08
N CYS A 69 12.73 9.48 -1.22
CA CYS A 69 12.81 8.84 -2.53
C CYS A 69 13.74 7.62 -2.53
N TRP A 70 14.88 7.71 -1.85
CA TRP A 70 15.86 6.63 -1.68
C TRP A 70 15.24 5.38 -1.05
N ALA A 71 14.41 5.54 -0.02
CA ALA A 71 13.74 4.44 0.67
C ALA A 71 12.59 3.85 -0.18
N PHE A 72 11.80 4.72 -0.85
CA PHE A 72 10.70 4.29 -1.71
C PHE A 72 11.18 3.56 -2.96
N ALA A 73 12.19 4.08 -3.65
CA ALA A 73 12.76 3.42 -4.83
C ALA A 73 13.32 2.04 -4.48
N THR A 74 14.09 1.95 -3.37
CA THR A 74 14.68 0.72 -2.87
C THR A 74 13.62 -0.32 -2.50
N THR A 75 12.65 0.04 -1.66
CA THR A 75 11.61 -0.90 -1.20
C THR A 75 10.67 -1.30 -2.32
N SER A 76 10.34 -0.39 -3.24
CA SER A 76 9.49 -0.70 -4.38
C SER A 76 10.15 -1.67 -5.35
N ALA A 77 11.42 -1.42 -5.76
CA ALA A 77 12.14 -2.31 -6.64
C ALA A 77 12.34 -3.72 -6.03
N LEU A 78 12.65 -3.78 -4.73
CA LEU A 78 12.81 -5.07 -4.04
C LEU A 78 11.47 -5.80 -3.87
N SER A 79 10.38 -5.10 -3.57
CA SER A 79 9.02 -5.69 -3.52
C SER A 79 8.62 -6.33 -4.84
N ASP A 80 8.88 -5.64 -5.96
CA ASP A 80 8.63 -6.18 -7.31
C ASP A 80 9.48 -7.44 -7.57
N ARG A 81 10.75 -7.42 -7.18
CA ARG A 81 11.62 -8.58 -7.32
C ARG A 81 11.17 -9.78 -6.50
N PHE A 82 10.60 -9.56 -5.30
CA PHE A 82 9.91 -10.62 -4.54
C PHE A 82 8.67 -11.13 -5.29
N LYS A 83 7.89 -10.25 -5.91
CA LYS A 83 6.71 -10.63 -6.70
C LYS A 83 7.12 -11.44 -7.94
N ILE A 84 8.20 -11.07 -8.62
CA ILE A 84 8.79 -11.81 -9.74
C ILE A 84 9.28 -13.19 -9.27
N LEU A 85 10.07 -13.26 -8.18
CA LEU A 85 10.58 -14.50 -7.61
C LEU A 85 9.45 -15.48 -7.28
N ARG A 86 8.29 -14.98 -6.87
CA ARG A 86 7.10 -15.74 -6.52
C ARG A 86 6.13 -15.95 -7.69
N ASN A 87 6.53 -15.55 -8.91
CA ASN A 87 5.70 -15.65 -10.11
C ASN A 87 4.31 -14.99 -9.95
N ALA A 88 4.27 -13.83 -9.29
CA ALA A 88 3.08 -13.04 -8.97
C ALA A 88 2.00 -13.78 -8.14
N VAL A 89 2.36 -14.89 -7.49
CA VAL A 89 1.47 -15.61 -6.57
C VAL A 89 1.29 -14.82 -5.29
N TRP A 90 0.03 -14.75 -4.83
CA TRP A 90 -0.32 -14.14 -3.53
C TRP A 90 0.57 -14.65 -2.36
N PRO A 91 0.87 -13.82 -1.35
CA PRO A 91 0.54 -12.42 -1.14
C PRO A 91 1.45 -11.46 -1.89
N ASP A 92 0.93 -10.28 -2.25
CA ASP A 92 1.76 -9.16 -2.66
C ASP A 92 2.49 -8.60 -1.44
N ILE A 93 3.81 -8.48 -1.58
CA ILE A 93 4.69 -8.00 -0.51
C ILE A 93 5.03 -6.55 -0.82
N ASN A 94 4.60 -5.62 0.04
CA ASN A 94 4.97 -4.22 -0.04
C ASN A 94 5.89 -3.89 1.13
N LEU A 95 7.19 -3.83 0.89
CA LEU A 95 8.19 -3.57 1.92
C LEU A 95 8.06 -2.14 2.45
N SER A 96 8.29 -1.99 3.75
CA SER A 96 8.12 -0.71 4.45
C SER A 96 9.30 0.24 4.23
N PRO A 97 9.10 1.41 3.58
CA PRO A 97 10.12 2.46 3.57
C PRO A 97 10.31 3.09 4.96
N GLN A 98 9.29 3.00 5.84
CA GLN A 98 9.36 3.57 7.18
C GLN A 98 10.46 2.92 8.03
N VAL A 99 10.65 1.62 7.91
CA VAL A 99 11.75 0.91 8.61
C VAL A 99 13.11 1.51 8.26
N LEU A 100 13.35 1.85 6.99
CA LEU A 100 14.60 2.50 6.57
C LEU A 100 14.70 3.90 7.16
N LEU A 101 13.64 4.70 7.09
CA LEU A 101 13.62 6.07 7.61
C LEU A 101 13.89 6.15 9.12
N SER A 102 13.40 5.16 9.86
CA SER A 102 13.52 5.10 11.32
C SER A 102 14.82 4.45 11.79
N CYS A 103 15.35 3.47 11.04
CA CYS A 103 16.39 2.57 11.54
C CYS A 103 17.71 2.58 10.76
N ASP A 104 17.73 3.08 9.51
CA ASP A 104 19.00 3.19 8.78
C ASP A 104 19.77 4.43 9.20
N THR A 105 20.72 4.24 10.11
CA THR A 105 21.53 5.33 10.66
C THR A 105 22.64 5.80 9.73
N ASN A 106 22.86 5.14 8.60
CA ASN A 106 23.80 5.60 7.57
C ASN A 106 23.19 6.68 6.69
N ASP A 107 21.86 6.85 6.75
CA ASP A 107 21.10 7.81 5.98
C ASP A 107 20.45 8.88 6.87
N GLN A 108 19.88 9.92 6.26
CA GLN A 108 19.35 11.09 6.97
C GLN A 108 17.81 11.14 7.01
N GLY A 109 17.16 9.97 6.97
CA GLY A 109 15.70 9.89 7.04
C GLY A 109 15.01 10.74 5.98
N CYS A 110 14.20 11.71 6.40
CA CYS A 110 13.50 12.63 5.49
C CYS A 110 14.38 13.70 4.82
N ASN A 111 15.65 13.83 5.21
CA ASN A 111 16.59 14.76 4.58
C ASN A 111 17.39 14.14 3.44
N GLY A 112 17.12 12.89 3.09
CA GLY A 112 17.76 12.16 2.00
C GLY A 112 18.51 10.90 2.46
N GLY A 113 19.00 10.14 1.50
CA GLY A 113 19.77 8.92 1.72
C GLY A 113 20.28 8.31 0.42
N ASP A 114 20.92 7.15 0.52
CA ASP A 114 21.52 6.42 -0.58
C ASP A 114 20.87 5.02 -0.70
N PRO A 115 20.30 4.66 -1.85
CA PRO A 115 19.78 3.31 -2.09
C PRO A 115 20.78 2.17 -1.79
N VAL A 116 22.08 2.45 -1.89
CA VAL A 116 23.12 1.48 -1.55
C VAL A 116 23.14 1.20 -0.05
N ASN A 117 23.07 2.23 0.80
CA ASN A 117 22.98 2.08 2.26
C ASN A 117 21.69 1.34 2.65
N ALA A 118 20.56 1.70 2.01
CA ALA A 118 19.29 1.02 2.22
C ALA A 118 19.39 -0.49 1.93
N TYR A 119 19.99 -0.89 0.82
CA TYR A 119 20.22 -2.32 0.54
C TYR A 119 21.22 -2.96 1.50
N GLU A 120 22.27 -2.24 1.94
CA GLU A 120 23.18 -2.74 2.96
C GLU A 120 22.48 -2.95 4.30
N TYR A 121 21.59 -2.02 4.71
CA TYR A 121 20.75 -2.19 5.88
C TYR A 121 19.88 -3.45 5.77
N ILE A 122 19.16 -3.61 4.66
CA ILE A 122 18.29 -4.77 4.43
C ILE A 122 19.09 -6.08 4.42
N TYR A 123 20.27 -6.09 3.81
CA TYR A 123 21.17 -7.26 3.79
C TYR A 123 21.58 -7.68 5.21
N ASN A 124 21.90 -6.73 6.06
CA ASN A 124 22.41 -6.99 7.41
C ASN A 124 21.30 -7.26 8.44
N LYS A 125 20.14 -6.62 8.31
CA LYS A 125 19.06 -6.62 9.32
C LYS A 125 17.76 -7.28 8.83
N GLY A 126 17.50 -7.23 7.53
CA GLY A 126 16.18 -7.53 6.97
C GLY A 126 15.24 -6.34 7.05
N ILE A 127 14.06 -6.50 6.48
CA ILE A 127 13.02 -5.49 6.45
C ILE A 127 11.64 -6.14 6.56
N THR A 128 10.65 -5.47 7.14
CA THR A 128 9.25 -5.92 7.20
C THR A 128 8.42 -5.27 6.11
N ASP A 129 7.17 -5.69 5.99
CA ASP A 129 6.22 -5.06 5.08
C ASP A 129 5.50 -3.87 5.72
N GLU A 130 4.79 -3.11 4.89
CA GLU A 130 4.07 -1.89 5.25
C GLU A 130 2.99 -2.09 6.31
N THR A 131 2.50 -3.32 6.52
CA THR A 131 1.50 -3.62 7.55
C THR A 131 2.10 -3.72 8.95
N CYS A 132 3.41 -3.88 9.03
CA CYS A 132 4.18 -3.90 10.27
C CYS A 132 4.59 -2.49 10.72
N GLU A 133 5.01 -1.67 9.76
CA GLU A 133 5.51 -0.31 10.00
C GLU A 133 5.03 0.58 8.85
N VAL A 134 3.88 1.25 9.04
CA VAL A 134 3.27 2.08 8.01
C VAL A 134 4.06 3.38 7.81
N TYR A 135 4.11 3.85 6.57
CA TYR A 135 4.79 5.10 6.25
C TYR A 135 4.14 6.32 6.94
N GLN A 136 4.94 7.15 7.60
CA GLN A 136 4.50 8.30 8.38
C GLN A 136 5.09 9.63 7.90
N ALA A 137 5.92 9.62 6.85
CA ALA A 137 6.70 10.76 6.38
C ALA A 137 7.61 11.35 7.48
N ARG A 138 8.06 10.53 8.42
CA ARG A 138 8.95 10.85 9.53
C ARG A 138 10.08 9.85 9.62
N GLY A 139 11.17 10.25 10.23
CA GLY A 139 12.34 9.39 10.42
C GLY A 139 13.32 9.99 11.41
N LEU A 140 14.55 9.51 11.39
CA LEU A 140 15.63 9.90 12.31
C LEU A 140 15.81 11.41 12.45
N THR A 141 15.58 12.18 11.39
CA THR A 141 15.81 13.62 11.37
C THR A 141 14.64 14.47 11.82
N ASN A 142 13.44 13.90 11.94
CA ASN A 142 12.23 14.60 12.37
C ASN A 142 11.40 13.85 13.42
N GLY A 143 12.11 13.18 14.33
CA GLY A 143 11.57 12.74 15.61
C GLY A 143 11.02 11.31 15.68
N LEU A 144 11.35 10.46 14.70
CA LEU A 144 11.04 9.03 14.75
C LEU A 144 12.32 8.21 14.63
N SER A 145 12.81 7.69 15.74
CA SER A 145 14.01 6.84 15.77
C SER A 145 13.66 5.37 15.92
N CYS A 146 14.56 4.51 15.45
CA CYS A 146 14.45 3.06 15.61
C CYS A 146 14.25 2.69 17.08
N SER A 147 13.14 2.09 17.37
CA SER A 147 12.79 1.59 18.70
C SER A 147 12.85 0.05 18.73
N SER A 148 12.62 -0.52 19.90
CA SER A 148 12.50 -1.98 20.02
C SER A 148 11.19 -2.53 19.41
N PHE A 149 10.32 -1.68 18.88
CA PHE A 149 9.11 -2.05 18.13
C PHE A 149 9.36 -2.08 16.64
N ASP A 150 10.29 -1.27 16.14
CA ASP A 150 10.74 -1.44 14.78
C ASP A 150 11.46 -2.80 14.70
N PRO A 151 11.08 -3.64 13.83
CA PRO A 151 10.42 -3.38 12.56
C PRO A 151 8.94 -3.80 12.49
N CYS A 152 8.24 -4.14 13.57
CA CYS A 152 6.83 -4.55 13.51
C CYS A 152 6.07 -4.32 14.82
N TYR A 153 4.93 -3.63 14.76
CA TYR A 153 4.05 -3.45 15.91
C TYR A 153 2.58 -3.42 15.51
N THR A 154 1.71 -3.48 16.50
CA THR A 154 0.27 -3.24 16.37
C THR A 154 -0.23 -2.61 17.67
N CYS A 155 -1.27 -1.77 17.58
CA CYS A 155 -1.80 -1.03 18.73
C CYS A 155 -3.20 -1.53 19.11
N ASP A 156 -3.52 -1.51 20.39
CA ASP A 156 -4.82 -1.89 20.94
C ASP A 156 -5.68 -0.65 21.27
N PRO A 157 -6.97 -0.82 21.63
CA PRO A 157 -7.88 0.29 21.95
C PRO A 157 -7.46 1.15 23.14
N SER A 158 -6.63 0.63 24.05
CA SER A 158 -6.08 1.41 25.16
C SER A 158 -5.01 2.40 24.71
N GLY A 159 -4.63 2.36 23.43
CA GLY A 159 -3.51 3.11 22.89
C GLY A 159 -2.14 2.47 23.18
N THR A 160 -2.14 1.22 23.68
CA THR A 160 -0.90 0.49 23.94
C THR A 160 -0.47 -0.23 22.65
N CYS A 161 0.77 -0.01 22.22
CA CYS A 161 1.35 -0.71 21.08
C CYS A 161 2.30 -1.81 21.54
N SER A 162 2.31 -2.92 20.84
CA SER A 162 3.14 -4.09 21.17
C SER A 162 3.67 -4.78 19.91
N VAL A 163 4.80 -5.46 20.04
CA VAL A 163 5.34 -6.32 18.97
C VAL A 163 4.46 -7.57 18.85
N PRO A 164 4.02 -7.94 17.65
CA PRO A 164 3.29 -9.19 17.43
C PRO A 164 4.11 -10.40 17.88
N THR A 165 3.44 -11.48 18.27
CA THR A 165 4.11 -12.73 18.71
C THR A 165 5.01 -13.33 17.64
N SER A 166 4.70 -13.08 16.37
CA SER A 166 5.57 -13.40 15.24
C SER A 166 5.23 -12.52 14.04
N TYR A 167 6.24 -12.23 13.21
CA TYR A 167 6.08 -11.45 11.97
C TYR A 167 7.09 -11.92 10.91
N LEU A 168 6.88 -11.50 9.67
CA LEU A 168 7.75 -11.85 8.55
C LEU A 168 8.86 -10.81 8.38
N VAL A 169 10.07 -11.29 8.11
CA VAL A 169 11.23 -10.48 7.77
C VAL A 169 11.76 -10.94 6.42
N TYR A 170 11.89 -9.99 5.53
CA TYR A 170 12.37 -10.15 4.16
C TYR A 170 13.85 -9.72 4.09
N ASN A 171 14.64 -10.43 3.32
CA ASN A 171 16.06 -10.14 3.18
C ASN A 171 16.48 -10.23 1.70
N LEU A 172 17.71 -9.92 1.43
CA LEU A 172 18.36 -10.10 0.13
C LEU A 172 19.65 -10.90 0.27
N THR A 173 20.02 -11.61 -0.79
CA THR A 173 21.26 -12.40 -0.84
C THR A 173 22.45 -11.59 -1.35
N GLY A 174 22.18 -10.45 -1.98
CA GLY A 174 23.22 -9.54 -2.46
C GLY A 174 22.64 -8.36 -3.21
N PHE A 175 23.50 -7.37 -3.50
CA PHE A 175 23.17 -6.18 -4.28
C PHE A 175 24.39 -5.72 -5.08
N GLU A 176 24.18 -5.11 -6.24
CA GLU A 176 25.24 -4.74 -7.16
C GLU A 176 24.94 -3.44 -7.89
N LYS A 177 25.95 -2.56 -7.99
CA LYS A 177 25.88 -1.32 -8.78
C LYS A 177 26.01 -1.64 -10.26
N VAL A 178 25.23 -0.93 -11.07
CA VAL A 178 25.24 -1.01 -12.52
C VAL A 178 25.14 0.39 -13.12
N SER A 179 25.74 0.56 -14.31
CA SER A 179 25.72 1.83 -15.03
C SER A 179 25.76 1.58 -16.53
N GLY A 180 25.21 2.52 -17.27
CA GLY A 180 25.14 2.45 -18.74
C GLY A 180 24.09 1.45 -19.22
N VAL A 181 23.69 1.64 -20.47
CA VAL A 181 22.57 0.93 -21.10
C VAL A 181 22.71 -0.59 -21.01
N ASP A 182 23.90 -1.13 -21.30
CA ASP A 182 24.12 -2.58 -21.40
C ASP A 182 23.91 -3.27 -20.05
N GLN A 183 24.49 -2.73 -18.96
CA GLN A 183 24.34 -3.30 -17.64
C GLN A 183 22.90 -3.15 -17.12
N MET A 184 22.29 -1.98 -17.33
CA MET A 184 20.91 -1.73 -16.92
C MET A 184 19.92 -2.67 -17.62
N VAL A 185 20.02 -2.82 -18.95
CA VAL A 185 19.14 -3.72 -19.71
C VAL A 185 19.32 -5.16 -19.26
N ASN A 186 20.56 -5.62 -19.04
CA ASN A 186 20.84 -6.96 -18.54
C ASN A 186 20.27 -7.20 -17.13
N SER A 187 20.43 -6.24 -16.22
CA SER A 187 19.92 -6.33 -14.85
C SER A 187 18.39 -6.35 -14.80
N LEU A 188 17.73 -5.61 -15.70
CA LEU A 188 16.27 -5.57 -15.84
C LEU A 188 15.67 -6.91 -16.28
N GLN A 189 16.45 -7.82 -16.87
CA GLN A 189 15.93 -9.16 -17.20
C GLN A 189 15.54 -9.97 -15.95
N SER A 190 16.07 -9.63 -14.79
CA SER A 190 15.77 -10.30 -13.51
C SER A 190 14.83 -9.50 -12.61
N GLY A 191 14.44 -8.29 -13.01
CA GLY A 191 13.52 -7.43 -12.26
C GLY A 191 13.92 -5.95 -12.23
N PRO A 192 13.06 -5.06 -11.69
CA PRO A 192 13.32 -3.64 -11.55
C PRO A 192 14.62 -3.31 -10.83
N ILE A 193 15.22 -2.17 -11.20
CA ILE A 193 16.43 -1.61 -10.61
C ILE A 193 16.16 -0.22 -10.06
N VAL A 194 16.93 0.22 -9.08
CA VAL A 194 16.89 1.59 -8.56
C VAL A 194 17.92 2.42 -9.28
N CYS A 195 17.56 3.62 -9.73
CA CYS A 195 18.50 4.56 -10.32
C CYS A 195 18.33 5.94 -9.69
N SER A 196 19.46 6.65 -9.56
CA SER A 196 19.50 8.08 -9.21
C SER A 196 19.35 8.92 -10.47
N MET A 197 18.71 10.08 -10.37
CA MET A 197 18.57 11.03 -11.48
C MET A 197 18.45 12.47 -10.97
N ASP A 198 18.54 13.43 -11.88
CA ASP A 198 18.21 14.82 -11.58
C ASP A 198 16.72 15.08 -11.81
N ALA A 199 16.00 15.38 -10.74
CA ALA A 199 14.61 15.82 -10.81
C ALA A 199 14.54 17.34 -11.04
N THR A 200 14.76 17.78 -12.28
CA THR A 200 14.66 19.19 -12.66
C THR A 200 13.23 19.73 -12.55
N ALA A 201 13.07 21.06 -12.57
CA ALA A 201 11.73 21.68 -12.57
C ALA A 201 10.88 21.23 -13.78
N GLY A 202 11.52 20.97 -14.92
CA GLY A 202 10.85 20.39 -16.10
C GLY A 202 10.31 18.99 -15.82
N PHE A 203 11.11 18.15 -15.17
CA PHE A 203 10.70 16.81 -14.79
C PHE A 203 9.57 16.80 -13.73
N HIS A 204 9.59 17.72 -12.76
CA HIS A 204 8.48 17.90 -11.83
C HIS A 204 7.14 18.16 -12.52
N SER A 205 7.16 18.85 -13.65
CA SER A 205 5.98 19.23 -14.45
C SER A 205 5.59 18.18 -15.50
N TYR A 206 6.24 17.01 -15.53
CA TYR A 206 5.97 15.95 -16.50
C TYR A 206 4.55 15.41 -16.35
N THR A 207 3.83 15.28 -17.47
CA THR A 207 2.46 14.77 -17.53
C THR A 207 2.27 13.57 -18.46
N GLY A 208 3.28 13.26 -19.31
CA GLY A 208 3.23 12.12 -20.23
C GLY A 208 4.14 12.28 -21.46
N GLY A 209 4.25 11.20 -22.24
CA GLY A 209 5.12 11.11 -23.41
C GLY A 209 6.56 10.68 -23.07
N ILE A 210 7.45 10.65 -24.06
CA ILE A 210 8.86 10.35 -23.81
C ILE A 210 9.57 11.65 -23.46
N TYR A 211 9.95 11.81 -22.18
CA TYR A 211 10.65 12.98 -21.68
C TYR A 211 12.08 13.05 -22.23
N ASN A 212 12.49 14.24 -22.62
CA ASN A 212 13.85 14.54 -23.05
C ASN A 212 14.24 15.91 -22.54
N ASP A 213 15.03 15.93 -21.46
CA ASP A 213 15.55 17.16 -20.89
C ASP A 213 16.66 17.72 -21.77
N THR A 214 16.66 19.04 -21.97
CA THR A 214 17.63 19.76 -22.80
C THR A 214 18.61 20.61 -21.98
N THR A 215 18.52 20.58 -20.66
CA THR A 215 19.40 21.36 -19.77
C THR A 215 20.78 20.74 -19.62
N ASN A 216 20.94 19.43 -19.96
CA ASN A 216 22.12 18.62 -19.71
C ASN A 216 22.50 18.55 -18.22
N SER A 217 21.54 18.73 -17.31
CA SER A 217 21.76 18.61 -15.88
C SER A 217 21.87 17.13 -15.49
N THR A 218 22.80 16.83 -14.59
CA THR A 218 23.05 15.48 -14.05
C THR A 218 23.34 15.52 -12.55
N GLU A 219 22.79 16.51 -11.83
CA GLU A 219 22.83 16.53 -10.36
C GLU A 219 21.91 15.46 -9.80
N LEU A 220 22.45 14.33 -9.32
CA LEU A 220 21.67 13.23 -8.82
C LEU A 220 21.04 13.59 -7.47
N ASN A 221 19.80 14.07 -7.51
CA ASN A 221 19.05 14.55 -6.35
C ASN A 221 17.79 13.74 -6.04
N HIS A 222 17.43 12.77 -6.89
CA HIS A 222 16.23 11.96 -6.76
C HIS A 222 16.51 10.50 -7.09
N ALA A 223 15.82 9.56 -6.41
CA ALA A 223 15.89 8.13 -6.67
C ALA A 223 14.53 7.60 -7.15
N ILE A 224 14.57 6.77 -8.19
CA ILE A 224 13.40 6.14 -8.84
C ILE A 224 13.66 4.67 -9.09
N SER A 225 12.63 3.94 -9.48
CA SER A 225 12.75 2.54 -9.89
C SER A 225 12.53 2.42 -11.40
N ILE A 226 13.52 1.92 -12.14
CA ILE A 226 13.36 1.57 -13.56
C ILE A 226 12.71 0.19 -13.64
N VAL A 227 11.56 0.12 -14.30
CA VAL A 227 10.70 -1.06 -14.37
C VAL A 227 10.60 -1.65 -15.78
N GLY A 228 11.29 -1.04 -16.73
CA GLY A 228 11.28 -1.51 -18.10
C GLY A 228 11.93 -0.54 -19.09
N TYR A 229 11.84 -0.90 -20.34
CA TYR A 229 12.31 -0.10 -21.49
C TYR A 229 11.54 -0.47 -22.75
N GLY A 230 11.57 0.41 -23.73
CA GLY A 230 10.91 0.18 -25.00
C GLY A 230 11.40 1.07 -26.12
N VAL A 231 10.72 0.97 -27.27
CA VAL A 231 10.92 1.83 -28.44
C VAL A 231 9.55 2.28 -28.95
N GLU A 232 9.36 3.57 -29.15
CA GLU A 232 8.16 4.15 -29.75
C GLU A 232 8.57 5.15 -30.84
N ASN A 233 8.06 4.98 -32.05
CA ASN A 233 8.38 5.84 -33.21
C ASN A 233 9.89 6.00 -33.46
N GLY A 234 10.66 4.95 -33.23
CA GLY A 234 12.12 4.95 -33.38
C GLY A 234 12.90 5.55 -32.21
N VAL A 235 12.23 6.09 -31.18
CA VAL A 235 12.85 6.63 -29.97
C VAL A 235 12.90 5.55 -28.89
N SER A 236 14.11 5.22 -28.44
CA SER A 236 14.32 4.30 -27.31
C SER A 236 14.10 5.03 -25.98
N PHE A 237 13.44 4.37 -25.01
CA PHE A 237 13.15 4.99 -23.72
C PHE A 237 13.24 3.97 -22.56
N TRP A 238 13.49 4.51 -21.37
CA TRP A 238 13.29 3.84 -20.07
C TRP A 238 11.88 4.07 -19.58
N ILE A 239 11.32 3.09 -18.86
CA ILE A 239 10.08 3.23 -18.09
C ILE A 239 10.46 3.29 -16.62
N GLY A 240 10.23 4.45 -16.00
CA GLY A 240 10.50 4.67 -14.58
C GLY A 240 9.23 4.75 -13.75
N ARG A 241 9.29 4.22 -12.52
CA ARG A 241 8.25 4.43 -11.50
C ARG A 241 8.76 5.46 -10.50
N ASN A 242 7.97 6.53 -10.31
CA ASN A 242 8.20 7.56 -9.31
C ASN A 242 7.45 7.24 -8.00
N SER A 243 7.67 8.06 -6.98
CA SER A 243 7.01 7.99 -5.67
C SER A 243 6.28 9.29 -5.33
N TRP A 244 5.60 9.88 -6.30
CA TRP A 244 4.87 11.16 -6.19
C TRP A 244 3.36 11.03 -6.40
N GLY A 245 2.82 9.81 -6.25
CA GLY A 245 1.40 9.52 -6.42
C GLY A 245 0.99 9.26 -7.87
N THR A 246 -0.19 8.66 -8.03
CA THR A 246 -0.75 8.27 -9.33
C THR A 246 -1.24 9.45 -10.17
N TYR A 247 -1.46 10.61 -9.56
CA TYR A 247 -1.86 11.83 -10.23
C TYR A 247 -0.70 12.55 -10.94
N TRP A 248 0.55 12.16 -10.68
CA TRP A 248 1.73 12.67 -11.37
C TRP A 248 2.08 11.79 -12.58
N GLY A 249 2.49 12.43 -13.69
CA GLY A 249 2.97 11.74 -14.89
C GLY A 249 1.96 10.75 -15.49
N GLU A 250 2.44 9.61 -15.93
CA GLU A 250 1.65 8.51 -16.49
C GLU A 250 1.19 7.56 -15.36
N LYS A 251 0.24 7.98 -14.53
CA LYS A 251 -0.26 7.23 -13.34
C LYS A 251 0.86 6.90 -12.33
N GLY A 252 1.75 7.85 -12.06
CA GLY A 252 2.90 7.69 -11.16
C GLY A 252 4.16 7.18 -11.85
N PHE A 253 4.10 6.96 -13.17
CA PHE A 253 5.22 6.50 -14.01
C PHE A 253 5.64 7.58 -15.00
N PHE A 254 6.79 7.35 -15.63
CA PHE A 254 7.30 8.23 -16.69
C PHE A 254 8.08 7.41 -17.72
N ARG A 255 8.21 8.00 -18.91
CA ARG A 255 9.10 7.51 -19.94
C ARG A 255 10.14 8.57 -20.25
N ILE A 256 11.41 8.19 -20.34
CA ILE A 256 12.53 9.09 -20.59
C ILE A 256 13.45 8.49 -21.66
N VAL A 257 14.02 9.31 -22.52
CA VAL A 257 14.93 8.85 -23.57
C VAL A 257 16.06 7.99 -23.01
N LYS A 258 16.39 6.90 -23.73
CA LYS A 258 17.40 5.92 -23.37
C LYS A 258 18.63 6.05 -24.27
N GLY A 259 19.83 5.88 -23.70
CA GLY A 259 21.10 5.86 -24.42
C GLY A 259 21.77 7.23 -24.55
N THR A 260 21.24 8.24 -23.87
CA THR A 260 21.80 9.61 -23.88
C THR A 260 22.16 10.09 -22.48
N ASN A 261 22.03 9.23 -21.48
CA ASN A 261 22.21 9.57 -20.06
C ASN A 261 21.39 10.82 -19.64
N ASN A 262 20.17 10.95 -20.15
CA ASN A 262 19.30 12.10 -19.89
C ASN A 262 19.00 12.21 -18.39
N LEU A 263 19.21 13.40 -17.80
CA LEU A 263 19.13 13.65 -16.36
C LEU A 263 20.05 12.76 -15.50
N GLY A 264 21.14 12.20 -16.04
CA GLY A 264 22.07 11.34 -15.31
C GLY A 264 21.53 9.94 -14.97
N ILE A 265 20.37 9.54 -15.51
CA ILE A 265 19.63 8.32 -15.11
C ILE A 265 20.39 7.02 -15.38
N GLU A 266 21.44 7.02 -16.22
CA GLU A 266 22.22 5.85 -16.58
C GLU A 266 23.55 5.74 -15.81
N GLU A 267 23.85 6.67 -14.88
CA GLU A 267 25.14 6.74 -14.19
C GLU A 267 25.21 5.90 -12.92
N ASP A 268 24.16 5.93 -12.10
CA ASP A 268 24.17 5.39 -10.74
C ASP A 268 22.90 4.60 -10.47
N CYS A 269 22.97 3.33 -10.84
CA CYS A 269 21.90 2.38 -10.62
C CYS A 269 22.37 1.23 -9.73
N ILE A 270 21.42 0.55 -9.10
CA ILE A 270 21.68 -0.60 -8.23
C ILE A 270 20.50 -1.58 -8.30
N TYR A 271 20.78 -2.85 -8.23
CA TYR A 271 19.76 -3.88 -8.05
C TYR A 271 20.11 -4.78 -6.86
N ALA A 272 19.08 -5.42 -6.31
CA ALA A 272 19.22 -6.41 -5.25
C ALA A 272 18.62 -7.74 -5.68
N THR A 273 19.17 -8.83 -5.15
CA THR A 273 18.64 -10.19 -5.31
C THR A 273 17.88 -10.57 -4.05
N PRO A 274 16.55 -10.77 -4.10
CA PRO A 274 15.77 -11.15 -2.93
C PRO A 274 16.18 -12.53 -2.41
N ASP A 275 16.17 -12.72 -1.09
CA ASP A 275 16.34 -14.03 -0.46
C ASP A 275 15.01 -14.81 -0.57
N PRO A 276 14.98 -16.00 -1.21
CA PRO A 276 13.78 -16.80 -1.26
C PRO A 276 13.32 -17.31 0.11
N ASN A 277 14.21 -17.30 1.11
CA ASN A 277 13.94 -17.77 2.46
C ASN A 277 13.37 -16.64 3.34
N ILE A 278 12.07 -16.39 3.22
CA ILE A 278 11.38 -15.42 4.06
C ILE A 278 11.35 -15.95 5.50
N ARG A 279 11.89 -15.18 6.45
CA ARG A 279 11.99 -15.60 7.85
C ARG A 279 10.75 -15.16 8.62
N ARG A 280 10.18 -16.08 9.39
CA ARG A 280 9.23 -15.75 10.46
C ARG A 280 10.00 -15.59 11.76
N VAL A 281 9.99 -14.41 12.32
CA VAL A 281 10.65 -14.07 13.58
C VAL A 281 9.63 -14.20 14.70
N ALA A 282 9.95 -14.97 15.75
CA ALA A 282 9.18 -14.97 16.98
C ALA A 282 9.70 -13.85 17.89
N SER A 283 8.82 -13.01 18.40
CA SER A 283 9.19 -12.00 19.38
C SER A 283 9.39 -12.69 20.74
N SER A 284 10.63 -12.76 21.19
CA SER A 284 10.98 -13.25 22.53
C SER A 284 10.73 -12.20 23.63
N ASP A 285 10.59 -10.93 23.26
CA ASP A 285 10.46 -9.81 24.19
C ASP A 285 9.11 -9.11 24.04
N LYS A 286 8.20 -9.40 24.95
CA LYS A 286 6.98 -8.60 25.13
C LYS A 286 7.34 -7.27 25.82
N LYS A 287 7.91 -6.34 25.10
CA LYS A 287 8.00 -4.96 25.56
C LYS A 287 6.70 -4.27 25.19
N VAL A 288 5.98 -3.83 26.22
CA VAL A 288 4.78 -3.00 26.10
C VAL A 288 5.22 -1.56 26.32
N LEU A 289 4.94 -0.66 25.38
CA LEU A 289 5.15 0.77 25.53
C LEU A 289 3.80 1.50 25.41
N SER A 290 3.60 2.52 26.21
CA SER A 290 2.45 3.41 26.04
C SER A 290 2.65 4.34 24.84
N VAL A 291 1.55 4.80 24.24
CA VAL A 291 1.56 5.76 23.12
C VAL A 291 2.34 7.04 23.46
N GLU A 292 2.42 7.41 24.73
CA GLU A 292 3.21 8.57 25.20
C GLU A 292 4.71 8.46 24.91
N SER A 293 5.25 7.24 24.78
CA SER A 293 6.66 7.02 24.45
C SER A 293 6.92 7.00 22.93
N LEU A 294 5.86 6.78 22.13
CA LEU A 294 5.96 6.73 20.66
C LEU A 294 5.65 8.08 20.00
N VAL A 295 4.81 8.91 20.64
CA VAL A 295 4.44 10.24 20.12
C VAL A 295 4.25 11.19 21.30
N LYS A 296 5.13 12.19 21.47
CA LYS A 296 4.82 13.35 22.33
C LYS A 296 3.76 14.21 21.66
N VAL A 297 2.54 13.69 21.56
CA VAL A 297 1.35 14.46 21.15
C VAL A 297 0.28 14.20 22.19
N GLN A 298 -0.01 15.21 22.97
CA GLN A 298 -1.11 15.19 23.95
C GLN A 298 -2.45 14.99 23.26
N PHE A 299 -3.15 13.89 23.59
CA PHE A 299 -4.56 13.74 23.31
C PHE A 299 -5.30 13.50 24.63
N LEU A 300 -6.15 14.44 24.99
CA LEU A 300 -7.16 14.29 26.03
C LEU A 300 -8.47 13.86 25.35
N GLY A 301 -8.86 12.61 25.51
CA GLY A 301 -10.19 12.10 25.18
C GLY A 301 -10.81 11.45 26.42
N PRO A 302 -12.14 11.46 26.58
CA PRO A 302 -12.81 10.96 27.77
C PRO A 302 -12.71 9.44 27.89
N GLN A 303 -12.41 8.95 29.11
CA GLN A 303 -12.43 7.53 29.46
C GLN A 303 -13.86 7.03 29.64
N LEU A 304 -14.16 5.86 29.08
CA LEU A 304 -15.40 5.11 29.30
C LEU A 304 -15.11 3.87 30.18
N PRO A 305 -16.11 3.34 30.91
CA PRO A 305 -15.92 2.30 31.93
C PRO A 305 -15.59 0.92 31.35
N GLU A 306 -14.82 0.13 32.10
CA GLU A 306 -14.46 -1.26 31.83
C GLU A 306 -15.70 -2.19 31.85
N GLU A 307 -15.93 -2.90 30.73
CA GLU A 307 -16.68 -4.15 30.71
C GLU A 307 -15.87 -5.22 29.96
N THR A 308 -15.99 -6.48 30.42
CA THR A 308 -15.20 -7.66 30.02
C THR A 308 -15.55 -8.20 28.64
N GLU A 309 -15.64 -7.38 27.63
CA GLU A 309 -15.79 -7.73 26.22
C GLU A 309 -14.45 -7.63 25.51
N SER A 310 -14.34 -8.30 24.33
CA SER A 310 -13.19 -8.28 23.41
C SER A 310 -12.33 -7.01 23.53
N LYS A 311 -11.01 -7.15 23.55
CA LYS A 311 -10.07 -6.02 23.61
C LYS A 311 -10.23 -5.03 22.45
N HIS A 312 -10.95 -5.40 21.39
CA HIS A 312 -11.27 -4.52 20.28
C HIS A 312 -12.61 -3.84 20.50
N GLN A 313 -12.58 -2.52 20.67
CA GLN A 313 -13.81 -1.71 20.66
C GLN A 313 -14.53 -1.92 19.32
N ARG A 314 -15.86 -1.88 19.36
CA ARG A 314 -16.74 -2.01 18.20
C ARG A 314 -16.29 -1.05 17.09
N CYS A 315 -15.61 -1.54 16.09
CA CYS A 315 -15.27 -0.74 14.92
C CYS A 315 -16.39 -0.72 13.88
N ARG A 316 -17.40 -1.57 14.05
CA ARG A 316 -18.66 -1.52 13.30
C ARG A 316 -19.79 -1.08 14.21
N VAL A 317 -20.48 -0.01 13.83
CA VAL A 317 -21.69 0.49 14.48
C VAL A 317 -22.85 0.17 13.56
N GLN A 318 -23.77 -0.66 14.03
CA GLN A 318 -25.00 -0.96 13.31
C GLN A 318 -25.94 0.25 13.52
N GLU A 319 -26.11 1.09 12.51
CA GLU A 319 -27.18 2.07 12.56
C GLU A 319 -28.52 1.39 12.20
N SER A 320 -29.59 1.87 12.85
CA SER A 320 -30.93 1.30 12.83
C SER A 320 -31.47 1.02 11.43
N GLU A 321 -32.44 0.10 11.33
CA GLU A 321 -33.18 -0.38 10.15
C GLU A 321 -33.66 0.70 9.14
N MET A 322 -33.57 1.98 9.47
CA MET A 322 -34.03 3.08 8.61
C MET A 322 -33.11 3.36 7.41
N ARG A 323 -31.80 3.05 7.47
CA ARG A 323 -30.88 3.25 6.32
C ARG A 323 -31.09 2.23 5.20
N PHE A 324 -31.59 1.05 5.48
CA PHE A 324 -31.82 0.01 4.46
C PHE A 324 -32.93 0.34 3.44
N LYS A 325 -33.71 1.40 3.65
CA LYS A 325 -34.78 1.79 2.74
C LYS A 325 -34.31 2.49 1.47
N GLU A 326 -33.10 3.04 1.46
CA GLU A 326 -32.55 3.81 0.34
C GLU A 326 -31.46 3.07 -0.46
N LEU A 327 -31.25 1.78 -0.24
CA LEU A 327 -30.26 1.00 -0.97
C LEU A 327 -30.62 0.94 -2.45
N ILE A 328 -29.70 1.38 -3.30
CA ILE A 328 -29.78 1.20 -4.74
C ILE A 328 -29.58 -0.28 -5.02
N LYS A 329 -30.66 -1.03 -5.15
CA LYS A 329 -30.63 -2.48 -5.39
C LYS A 329 -30.08 -2.75 -6.79
N GLY A 330 -28.92 -3.38 -6.85
CA GLY A 330 -28.42 -4.03 -8.06
C GLY A 330 -29.22 -5.30 -8.38
N PRO A 331 -28.93 -5.97 -9.50
CA PRO A 331 -29.52 -7.26 -9.81
C PRO A 331 -29.27 -8.24 -8.64
N ARG A 332 -30.33 -8.95 -8.23
CA ARG A 332 -30.23 -9.91 -7.12
C ARG A 332 -29.30 -11.04 -7.51
N ALA A 333 -28.54 -11.58 -6.53
CA ALA A 333 -27.72 -12.77 -6.72
C ALA A 333 -28.49 -14.00 -7.24
N GLU A 334 -29.82 -14.01 -7.07
CA GLU A 334 -30.76 -15.01 -7.61
C GLU A 334 -30.75 -15.07 -9.14
N GLU A 335 -30.26 -14.04 -9.84
CA GLU A 335 -30.13 -14.01 -11.30
C GLU A 335 -28.83 -14.64 -11.82
N VAL A 336 -27.97 -15.22 -10.97
CA VAL A 336 -26.82 -15.98 -11.40
C VAL A 336 -27.29 -17.33 -11.96
N VAL A 337 -27.57 -17.35 -13.26
CA VAL A 337 -27.91 -18.56 -14.00
C VAL A 337 -26.63 -19.39 -14.17
N GLY A 338 -26.43 -20.37 -13.30
CA GLY A 338 -25.31 -21.32 -13.35
C GLY A 338 -24.87 -21.81 -11.98
N ALA A 339 -24.32 -23.01 -11.92
CA ALA A 339 -23.76 -23.57 -10.70
C ALA A 339 -22.42 -22.84 -10.40
N VAL A 340 -22.30 -22.27 -9.20
CA VAL A 340 -21.00 -21.79 -8.71
C VAL A 340 -20.03 -22.95 -8.51
N PRO A 341 -18.71 -22.79 -8.73
CA PRO A 341 -17.73 -23.84 -8.51
C PRO A 341 -17.68 -24.29 -7.05
N ALA A 342 -17.20 -25.51 -6.81
CA ALA A 342 -17.06 -26.05 -5.45
C ALA A 342 -16.09 -25.24 -4.59
N ALA A 343 -15.08 -24.60 -5.21
CA ALA A 343 -14.13 -23.69 -4.56
C ALA A 343 -13.83 -22.52 -5.48
N TRP A 344 -13.59 -21.35 -4.90
CA TRP A 344 -13.19 -20.14 -5.62
C TRP A 344 -12.31 -19.25 -4.75
N ASP A 345 -11.25 -18.69 -5.31
CA ASP A 345 -10.29 -17.86 -4.58
C ASP A 345 -9.74 -16.75 -5.49
N TRP A 346 -10.11 -15.52 -5.23
CA TRP A 346 -9.64 -14.36 -5.98
C TRP A 346 -8.16 -14.05 -5.80
N ARG A 347 -7.48 -14.69 -4.81
CA ARG A 347 -6.01 -14.66 -4.69
C ARG A 347 -5.31 -15.46 -5.78
N ASN A 348 -6.05 -16.36 -6.44
CA ASN A 348 -5.54 -17.24 -7.49
C ASN A 348 -6.65 -17.63 -8.47
N ALA A 349 -7.32 -16.68 -9.07
CA ALA A 349 -8.31 -16.95 -10.10
C ALA A 349 -7.60 -17.12 -11.45
N SER A 350 -7.58 -18.35 -11.96
CA SER A 350 -6.85 -18.71 -13.21
C SER A 350 -5.35 -18.33 -13.18
N GLY A 351 -4.71 -18.43 -12.03
CA GLY A 351 -3.28 -18.12 -11.87
C GLY A 351 -2.98 -16.65 -11.57
N ILE A 352 -4.01 -15.79 -11.47
CA ILE A 352 -3.86 -14.35 -11.25
C ILE A 352 -4.37 -13.98 -9.85
N ASN A 353 -3.58 -13.16 -9.13
CA ASN A 353 -4.01 -12.49 -7.91
C ASN A 353 -4.66 -11.15 -8.25
N TYR A 354 -5.98 -11.04 -8.01
CA TYR A 354 -6.74 -9.82 -8.25
C TYR A 354 -6.87 -8.92 -7.02
N LEU A 355 -6.44 -9.40 -5.85
CA LEU A 355 -6.65 -8.68 -4.62
C LEU A 355 -5.67 -7.52 -4.46
N SER A 356 -6.18 -6.41 -3.96
CA SER A 356 -5.38 -5.32 -3.41
C SER A 356 -4.58 -5.79 -2.19
N TRP A 357 -3.54 -5.04 -1.80
CA TRP A 357 -2.64 -5.45 -0.73
C TRP A 357 -3.32 -5.46 0.65
N THR A 358 -2.81 -6.33 1.54
CA THR A 358 -3.26 -6.43 2.93
C THR A 358 -2.88 -5.18 3.72
N ARG A 359 -3.74 -4.72 4.64
CA ARG A 359 -3.55 -3.52 5.45
C ARG A 359 -3.57 -3.82 6.94
N ASN A 360 -3.14 -2.84 7.74
CA ASN A 360 -3.27 -2.86 9.18
C ASN A 360 -3.92 -1.55 9.66
N GLN A 361 -5.15 -1.64 10.15
CA GLN A 361 -5.89 -0.48 10.66
C GLN A 361 -5.37 0.04 12.00
N HIS A 362 -4.55 -0.74 12.70
CA HIS A 362 -4.06 -0.47 14.05
C HIS A 362 -2.64 0.14 14.08
N VAL A 363 -2.15 0.62 12.95
CA VAL A 363 -0.86 1.32 12.84
C VAL A 363 -1.02 2.63 12.03
N PRO A 364 -0.32 3.72 12.41
CA PRO A 364 0.66 3.88 13.47
C PRO A 364 0.07 3.97 14.88
N VAL A 365 -1.23 4.11 15.02
CA VAL A 365 -1.98 4.11 16.28
C VAL A 365 -3.28 3.32 16.11
N TYR A 366 -3.94 2.97 17.19
CA TYR A 366 -5.24 2.29 17.12
C TYR A 366 -6.31 3.19 16.47
N CYS A 367 -7.07 2.59 15.52
CA CYS A 367 -8.25 3.22 14.92
C CYS A 367 -9.28 2.14 14.62
N GLY A 368 -10.51 2.33 15.11
CA GLY A 368 -11.64 1.44 14.86
C GLY A 368 -12.24 1.64 13.45
N SER A 369 -11.44 1.44 12.40
CA SER A 369 -11.79 1.74 11.00
C SER A 369 -12.00 0.50 10.12
N CYS A 370 -12.30 -0.66 10.71
CA CYS A 370 -12.61 -1.87 9.94
C CYS A 370 -13.74 -1.61 8.91
N TRP A 371 -14.76 -0.84 9.31
CA TRP A 371 -15.90 -0.43 8.48
C TRP A 371 -15.49 0.31 7.18
N ALA A 372 -14.32 0.96 7.18
CA ALA A 372 -13.73 1.60 6.01
C ALA A 372 -12.80 0.66 5.24
N HIS A 373 -12.02 -0.21 5.93
CA HIS A 373 -11.03 -1.10 5.31
C HIS A 373 -11.66 -2.27 4.57
N GLY A 374 -12.66 -2.94 5.13
CA GLY A 374 -13.34 -4.07 4.50
C GLY A 374 -13.93 -3.67 3.13
N PRO A 375 -14.84 -2.67 3.07
CA PRO A 375 -15.47 -2.24 1.84
C PRO A 375 -14.50 -1.63 0.82
N THR A 376 -13.55 -0.76 1.22
CA THR A 376 -12.59 -0.17 0.28
C THR A 376 -11.68 -1.22 -0.33
N SER A 377 -11.31 -2.25 0.45
CA SER A 377 -10.55 -3.38 -0.07
C SER A 377 -11.36 -4.22 -1.05
N ALA A 378 -12.62 -4.57 -0.70
CA ALA A 378 -13.51 -5.32 -1.59
C ALA A 378 -13.79 -4.56 -2.89
N LEU A 379 -14.01 -3.25 -2.82
CA LEU A 379 -14.25 -2.41 -4.00
C LEU A 379 -13.00 -2.29 -4.88
N ALA A 380 -11.81 -2.10 -4.30
CA ALA A 380 -10.54 -2.09 -5.04
C ALA A 380 -10.30 -3.41 -5.79
N ASP A 381 -10.58 -4.55 -5.14
CA ASP A 381 -10.47 -5.87 -5.76
C ASP A 381 -11.43 -6.02 -6.94
N ARG A 382 -12.68 -5.55 -6.82
CA ARG A 382 -13.67 -5.55 -7.91
C ARG A 382 -13.22 -4.71 -9.09
N ILE A 383 -12.58 -3.56 -8.85
CA ILE A 383 -12.00 -2.74 -9.92
C ILE A 383 -10.83 -3.50 -10.59
N ASN A 384 -9.95 -4.13 -9.81
CA ASN A 384 -8.86 -4.93 -10.35
C ASN A 384 -9.37 -6.11 -11.19
N ILE A 385 -10.47 -6.76 -10.79
CA ILE A 385 -11.14 -7.82 -11.56
C ILE A 385 -11.67 -7.26 -12.89
N LEU A 386 -12.44 -6.15 -12.85
CA LEU A 386 -13.02 -5.54 -14.06
C LEU A 386 -11.95 -5.01 -15.03
N THR A 387 -10.81 -4.57 -14.53
CA THR A 387 -9.68 -4.11 -15.33
C THR A 387 -8.70 -5.23 -15.70
N ASN A 388 -9.06 -6.49 -15.39
CA ASN A 388 -8.21 -7.67 -15.59
C ASN A 388 -6.82 -7.52 -14.96
N ASN A 389 -6.77 -6.99 -13.73
CA ASN A 389 -5.54 -6.71 -12.98
C ASN A 389 -4.53 -5.88 -13.78
N SER A 390 -5.03 -5.00 -14.67
CA SER A 390 -4.17 -4.15 -15.48
C SER A 390 -3.39 -3.19 -14.59
N PHE A 391 -2.16 -2.95 -15.02
CA PHE A 391 -1.27 -2.00 -14.36
C PHE A 391 -1.78 -0.54 -14.44
N PRO A 392 -1.64 0.27 -13.39
CA PRO A 392 -1.22 -0.08 -12.02
C PRO A 392 -2.32 -0.75 -11.22
N GLN A 393 -1.95 -1.72 -10.35
CA GLN A 393 -2.89 -2.33 -9.42
C GLN A 393 -3.45 -1.28 -8.47
N LEU A 394 -4.78 -1.27 -8.31
CA LEU A 394 -5.48 -0.25 -7.53
C LEU A 394 -5.60 -0.64 -6.05
N SER A 395 -5.49 0.37 -5.19
CA SER A 395 -5.84 0.30 -3.79
C SER A 395 -6.53 1.60 -3.38
N LEU A 396 -7.78 1.54 -2.93
CA LEU A 396 -8.57 2.71 -2.56
C LEU A 396 -8.23 3.20 -1.14
N SER A 397 -8.33 4.51 -0.92
CA SER A 397 -7.99 5.13 0.36
C SER A 397 -9.08 4.98 1.42
N PRO A 398 -8.88 4.21 2.50
CA PRO A 398 -9.76 4.23 3.66
C PRO A 398 -9.65 5.53 4.45
N GLN A 399 -8.52 6.26 4.36
CA GLN A 399 -8.35 7.53 5.07
C GLN A 399 -9.31 8.61 4.56
N VAL A 400 -9.58 8.65 3.25
CA VAL A 400 -10.58 9.60 2.69
C VAL A 400 -11.96 9.33 3.27
N ILE A 401 -12.32 8.07 3.43
CA ILE A 401 -13.60 7.66 4.04
C ILE A 401 -13.73 8.19 5.47
N ILE A 402 -12.65 8.08 6.24
CA ILE A 402 -12.58 8.62 7.62
C ILE A 402 -12.58 10.16 7.61
N ASN A 403 -11.77 10.77 6.74
CA ASN A 403 -11.67 12.23 6.63
C ASN A 403 -13.00 12.90 6.30
N CYS A 404 -13.80 12.23 5.47
CA CYS A 404 -15.09 12.72 5.02
C CYS A 404 -16.28 12.26 5.89
N ASN A 405 -16.01 11.54 6.98
CA ASN A 405 -17.05 10.96 7.85
C ASN A 405 -18.11 10.19 7.06
N ALA A 406 -17.67 9.41 6.07
CA ALA A 406 -18.51 8.69 5.13
C ALA A 406 -19.06 7.38 5.72
N GLY A 407 -19.79 7.51 6.82
CA GLY A 407 -20.37 6.40 7.58
C GLY A 407 -19.77 6.22 8.98
N GLY A 408 -18.73 6.99 9.36
CA GLY A 408 -18.13 6.86 10.70
C GLY A 408 -16.76 7.51 10.87
N SER A 409 -16.02 7.04 11.88
CA SER A 409 -14.74 7.61 12.31
C SER A 409 -13.80 6.50 12.85
N CYS A 410 -12.69 6.88 13.48
CA CYS A 410 -11.85 5.92 14.25
C CYS A 410 -12.56 5.30 15.46
N ASN A 411 -13.75 5.77 15.81
CA ASN A 411 -14.57 5.19 16.89
C ASN A 411 -15.60 4.17 16.37
N GLY A 412 -15.53 3.79 15.12
CA GLY A 412 -16.44 2.89 14.44
C GLY A 412 -17.31 3.57 13.39
N GLY A 413 -17.99 2.77 12.58
CA GLY A 413 -18.87 3.26 11.52
C GLY A 413 -19.64 2.15 10.82
N ASP A 414 -20.39 2.55 9.79
CA ASP A 414 -21.24 1.70 8.99
C ASP A 414 -20.61 1.50 7.60
N PRO A 415 -20.30 0.25 7.17
CA PRO A 415 -19.67 -0.05 5.88
C PRO A 415 -20.50 0.42 4.67
N ILE A 416 -21.83 0.48 4.77
CA ILE A 416 -22.66 0.93 3.65
C ILE A 416 -22.39 2.38 3.28
N GLY A 417 -21.99 3.22 4.23
CA GLY A 417 -21.60 4.61 3.99
C GLY A 417 -20.41 4.76 3.05
N VAL A 418 -19.53 3.78 2.99
CA VAL A 418 -18.39 3.75 2.04
C VAL A 418 -18.90 3.65 0.59
N TYR A 419 -19.83 2.74 0.35
CA TYR A 419 -20.40 2.56 -0.99
C TYR A 419 -21.29 3.74 -1.39
N GLU A 420 -22.05 4.31 -0.44
CA GLU A 420 -22.84 5.53 -0.66
C GLU A 420 -21.94 6.71 -1.01
N PHE A 421 -20.84 6.90 -0.30
CA PHE A 421 -19.84 7.93 -0.60
C PHE A 421 -19.23 7.70 -1.98
N GLY A 422 -18.81 6.46 -2.28
CA GLY A 422 -18.28 6.09 -3.59
C GLY A 422 -19.28 6.35 -4.73
N HIS A 423 -20.58 6.14 -4.49
CA HIS A 423 -21.63 6.41 -5.47
C HIS A 423 -21.79 7.92 -5.75
N LYS A 424 -21.80 8.73 -4.69
CA LYS A 424 -22.05 10.18 -4.78
C LYS A 424 -20.82 10.98 -5.19
N HIS A 425 -19.67 10.67 -4.60
CA HIS A 425 -18.46 11.51 -4.64
C HIS A 425 -17.26 10.83 -5.32
N GLY A 426 -17.22 9.50 -5.40
CA GLY A 426 -16.05 8.75 -5.81
C GLY A 426 -14.97 8.70 -4.72
N ILE A 427 -14.12 7.70 -4.79
CA ILE A 427 -13.05 7.44 -3.81
C ILE A 427 -11.71 7.45 -4.56
N PRO A 428 -10.70 8.23 -4.16
CA PRO A 428 -9.37 8.17 -4.76
C PRO A 428 -8.58 6.97 -4.26
N ASP A 429 -7.44 6.70 -4.90
CA ASP A 429 -6.50 5.71 -4.42
C ASP A 429 -5.66 6.22 -3.21
N ASP A 430 -4.90 5.32 -2.58
CA ASP A 430 -4.07 5.59 -1.41
C ASP A 430 -3.04 6.68 -1.60
N THR A 431 -2.60 6.94 -2.83
CA THR A 431 -1.57 7.94 -3.10
C THR A 431 -2.09 9.37 -2.95
N CYS A 432 -3.41 9.53 -2.89
CA CYS A 432 -4.08 10.80 -2.60
C CYS A 432 -4.17 11.09 -1.09
N GLN A 433 -4.46 10.07 -0.30
CA GLN A 433 -4.51 10.13 1.17
C GLN A 433 -4.05 8.79 1.73
N GLN A 434 -2.84 8.76 2.24
CA GLN A 434 -2.32 7.59 2.91
C GLN A 434 -3.02 7.37 4.25
N TYR A 435 -3.16 6.11 4.64
CA TYR A 435 -3.75 5.77 5.92
C TYR A 435 -2.83 6.20 7.09
N ILE A 436 -3.38 7.01 8.00
CA ILE A 436 -2.67 7.56 9.17
C ILE A 436 -3.33 7.19 10.50
N ALA A 437 -4.39 6.37 10.47
CA ALA A 437 -5.14 5.91 11.64
C ALA A 437 -5.66 7.06 12.54
N LYS A 438 -6.12 8.16 11.95
CA LYS A 438 -6.57 9.35 12.69
C LYS A 438 -7.84 9.93 12.09
N ASN A 439 -8.70 10.45 12.98
CA ASN A 439 -9.78 11.34 12.57
C ASN A 439 -9.21 12.68 12.07
N PRO A 440 -9.87 13.34 11.12
CA PRO A 440 -9.48 14.67 10.69
C PRO A 440 -9.70 15.68 11.84
N THR A 441 -8.83 16.67 11.92
CA THR A 441 -8.99 17.79 12.88
C THR A 441 -10.20 18.67 12.55
N ILE A 442 -10.62 18.68 11.30
CA ILE A 442 -11.80 19.39 10.80
C ILE A 442 -12.60 18.42 9.93
N ALA A 443 -13.79 18.07 10.36
CA ALA A 443 -14.70 17.15 9.65
C ALA A 443 -15.44 17.88 8.51
N SER A 444 -14.74 18.32 7.47
CA SER A 444 -15.30 19.13 6.39
C SER A 444 -15.25 18.51 5.00
N CYS A 445 -14.61 17.35 4.81
CA CYS A 445 -14.41 16.72 3.51
C CYS A 445 -13.94 17.71 2.42
N SER A 446 -12.97 18.54 2.76
CA SER A 446 -12.42 19.53 1.82
C SER A 446 -11.53 18.86 0.76
N ALA A 447 -11.25 19.55 -0.34
CA ALA A 447 -10.43 19.00 -1.44
C ALA A 447 -9.07 18.46 -0.96
N ILE A 448 -8.42 19.10 0.01
CA ILE A 448 -7.15 18.62 0.59
C ILE A 448 -7.32 17.34 1.41
N GLN A 449 -8.50 17.09 1.98
CA GLN A 449 -8.81 15.85 2.72
C GLN A 449 -9.15 14.69 1.78
N VAL A 450 -9.47 14.99 0.53
CA VAL A 450 -9.71 13.98 -0.52
C VAL A 450 -8.42 13.62 -1.23
N CYS A 451 -7.64 14.61 -1.69
CA CYS A 451 -6.36 14.37 -2.33
C CYS A 451 -5.39 15.53 -2.08
N MET A 452 -4.25 15.22 -1.49
CA MET A 452 -3.24 16.21 -1.13
C MET A 452 -1.87 15.86 -1.68
N ASN A 453 -1.05 16.90 -1.85
CA ASN A 453 0.39 16.78 -2.04
C ASN A 453 1.10 17.84 -1.20
N CYS A 454 2.25 17.48 -0.67
CA CYS A 454 3.06 18.37 0.15
C CYS A 454 4.39 18.67 -0.53
N VAL A 455 4.83 19.92 -0.40
CA VAL A 455 6.13 20.38 -0.90
C VAL A 455 7.02 20.78 0.27
N PRO A 456 8.35 20.89 0.07
CA PRO A 456 9.25 21.33 1.13
C PRO A 456 8.78 22.62 1.79
N PRO A 457 9.02 22.80 3.11
CA PRO A 457 8.71 24.05 3.78
C PRO A 457 9.52 25.19 3.16
N ALA A 458 8.89 26.36 3.02
CA ALA A 458 9.63 27.55 2.61
C ALA A 458 10.68 27.91 3.67
N PRO A 459 11.89 28.35 3.28
CA PRO A 459 13.01 28.61 4.21
C PRO A 459 12.69 29.53 5.39
N ALA A 460 11.63 30.34 5.29
CA ALA A 460 11.23 31.33 6.28
C ALA A 460 10.15 30.85 7.28
N THR A 461 9.55 29.67 7.09
CA THR A 461 8.32 29.27 7.81
C THR A 461 8.51 28.19 8.87
N GLY A 462 9.74 27.72 9.12
CA GLY A 462 9.98 26.65 10.09
C GLY A 462 9.57 25.25 9.58
N HIS A 463 9.50 24.28 10.49
CA HIS A 463 9.42 22.84 10.18
C HIS A 463 8.05 22.32 9.70
N HIS A 464 7.21 23.10 9.06
CA HIS A 464 5.93 22.61 8.54
C HIS A 464 5.97 22.51 7.02
N SER A 465 5.67 21.32 6.50
CA SER A 465 5.46 21.09 5.07
C SER A 465 4.27 21.93 4.57
N ASN A 466 4.38 22.46 3.37
CA ASN A 466 3.29 23.18 2.72
C ASN A 466 2.47 22.20 1.88
N CYS A 467 1.28 21.80 2.37
CA CYS A 467 0.40 20.87 1.68
C CYS A 467 -0.75 21.60 0.99
N SER A 468 -1.10 21.16 -0.19
CA SER A 468 -2.21 21.69 -0.99
C SER A 468 -3.03 20.56 -1.60
N SER A 469 -4.26 20.88 -2.00
CA SER A 469 -5.10 19.94 -2.73
C SER A 469 -4.56 19.68 -4.13
N VAL A 470 -4.63 18.43 -4.57
CA VAL A 470 -4.38 18.03 -5.96
C VAL A 470 -5.59 18.38 -6.82
N SER A 471 -5.34 19.03 -7.96
CA SER A 471 -6.40 19.36 -8.92
C SER A 471 -6.80 18.10 -9.72
N ASN A 472 -8.11 17.83 -9.80
CA ASN A 472 -8.67 16.74 -10.60
C ASN A 472 -8.03 15.36 -10.38
N PRO A 473 -7.96 14.84 -9.13
CA PRO A 473 -7.47 13.50 -8.90
C PRO A 473 -8.41 12.48 -9.56
N LYS A 474 -7.88 11.30 -9.94
CA LYS A 474 -8.74 10.21 -10.40
C LYS A 474 -9.60 9.73 -9.22
N LEU A 475 -10.90 9.70 -9.43
CA LEU A 475 -11.87 9.17 -8.49
C LEU A 475 -12.51 7.91 -9.08
N TRP A 476 -12.77 6.94 -8.22
CA TRP A 476 -13.41 5.68 -8.56
C TRP A 476 -14.81 5.65 -7.98
N TYR A 477 -15.79 5.41 -8.84
CA TYR A 477 -17.21 5.51 -8.49
C TYR A 477 -17.86 4.14 -8.32
N VAL A 478 -18.97 4.14 -7.61
CA VAL A 478 -19.87 3.00 -7.43
C VAL A 478 -21.15 3.27 -8.19
N SER A 479 -21.55 2.36 -9.10
CA SER A 479 -22.80 2.49 -9.85
C SER A 479 -24.01 2.07 -9.02
N THR A 480 -23.91 0.90 -8.37
CA THR A 480 -24.94 0.32 -7.51
C THR A 480 -24.30 -0.34 -6.30
N TYR A 481 -25.02 -0.45 -5.20
CA TYR A 481 -24.56 -1.13 -3.99
C TYR A 481 -25.77 -1.74 -3.25
N GLY A 482 -25.49 -2.70 -2.41
CA GLY A 482 -26.53 -3.39 -1.71
C GLY A 482 -26.03 -4.35 -0.66
N HIS A 483 -26.96 -5.16 -0.16
CA HIS A 483 -26.75 -6.10 0.92
C HIS A 483 -26.95 -7.54 0.44
N VAL A 484 -26.21 -8.49 1.02
CA VAL A 484 -26.32 -9.91 0.74
C VAL A 484 -26.13 -10.72 2.02
N ALA A 485 -26.93 -11.77 2.20
CA ALA A 485 -26.84 -12.70 3.34
C ALA A 485 -27.09 -14.14 2.89
N GLY A 486 -26.53 -15.06 3.64
CA GLY A 486 -26.62 -16.50 3.38
C GLY A 486 -25.61 -17.02 2.37
N ALA A 487 -25.05 -18.20 2.66
CA ALA A 487 -23.90 -18.75 1.94
C ALA A 487 -24.11 -18.86 0.42
N SER A 488 -25.30 -19.26 -0.04
CA SER A 488 -25.57 -19.41 -1.48
C SER A 488 -25.52 -18.08 -2.21
N ALA A 489 -26.17 -17.03 -1.68
CA ALA A 489 -26.20 -15.70 -2.28
C ALA A 489 -24.82 -15.05 -2.22
N MET A 490 -24.07 -15.19 -1.12
CA MET A 490 -22.69 -14.70 -0.98
C MET A 490 -21.75 -15.35 -2.00
N LYS A 491 -21.82 -16.70 -2.18
CA LYS A 491 -21.01 -17.41 -3.21
C LYS A 491 -21.31 -16.87 -4.61
N ALA A 492 -22.59 -16.67 -4.94
CA ALA A 492 -23.01 -16.17 -6.23
C ALA A 492 -22.51 -14.74 -6.48
N GLU A 493 -22.61 -13.85 -5.50
CA GLU A 493 -22.13 -12.47 -5.58
C GLU A 493 -20.60 -12.41 -5.72
N ILE A 494 -19.86 -13.15 -4.88
CA ILE A 494 -18.40 -13.20 -4.92
C ILE A 494 -17.90 -13.75 -6.25
N TYR A 495 -18.51 -14.82 -6.77
CA TYR A 495 -18.08 -15.43 -8.03
C TYR A 495 -18.31 -14.52 -9.23
N LYS A 496 -19.48 -13.87 -9.28
CA LYS A 496 -19.89 -13.03 -10.41
C LYS A 496 -19.19 -11.68 -10.43
N ASN A 497 -19.12 -11.02 -9.28
CA ASN A 497 -18.78 -9.60 -9.18
C ASN A 497 -17.50 -9.31 -8.37
N GLY A 498 -16.97 -10.28 -7.61
CA GLY A 498 -15.79 -10.12 -6.79
C GLY A 498 -16.06 -10.05 -5.29
N PRO A 499 -15.03 -9.82 -4.46
CA PRO A 499 -15.10 -9.77 -3.00
C PRO A 499 -16.20 -8.86 -2.44
N ILE A 500 -16.67 -9.19 -1.22
CA ILE A 500 -17.71 -8.46 -0.48
C ILE A 500 -17.20 -8.08 0.91
N GLY A 501 -17.75 -7.00 1.49
CA GLY A 501 -17.57 -6.68 2.91
C GLY A 501 -18.53 -7.50 3.76
N CYS A 502 -18.11 -8.00 4.92
CA CYS A 502 -18.97 -8.76 5.83
C CYS A 502 -18.70 -8.42 7.28
N GLY A 503 -19.78 -8.27 8.04
CA GLY A 503 -19.73 -8.13 9.49
C GLY A 503 -19.50 -9.45 10.21
N ILE A 504 -18.68 -9.42 11.25
CA ILE A 504 -18.45 -10.58 12.13
C ILE A 504 -18.47 -10.19 13.60
N SER A 505 -18.79 -11.17 14.45
CA SER A 505 -18.72 -11.05 15.91
C SER A 505 -17.35 -11.55 16.40
N VAL A 506 -16.38 -10.64 16.47
CA VAL A 506 -15.02 -10.98 16.94
C VAL A 506 -15.04 -11.36 18.41
N THR A 507 -14.30 -12.42 18.72
CA THR A 507 -14.06 -12.94 20.07
C THR A 507 -12.56 -13.00 20.34
N SER A 508 -12.15 -13.07 21.60
CA SER A 508 -10.73 -13.25 21.98
C SER A 508 -10.10 -14.51 21.36
N LYS A 509 -10.90 -15.55 21.09
CA LYS A 509 -10.43 -16.75 20.40
C LYS A 509 -10.12 -16.45 18.92
N PHE A 510 -10.92 -15.62 18.26
CA PHE A 510 -10.66 -15.21 16.88
C PHE A 510 -9.48 -14.23 16.80
N GLU A 511 -9.32 -13.33 17.77
CA GLU A 511 -8.15 -12.47 17.86
C GLU A 511 -6.83 -13.26 17.92
N ALA A 512 -6.85 -14.39 18.61
CA ALA A 512 -5.70 -15.30 18.74
C ALA A 512 -5.52 -16.29 17.56
N TYR A 513 -6.29 -16.14 16.49
CA TYR A 513 -6.21 -17.04 15.33
C TYR A 513 -4.86 -16.95 14.62
N THR A 514 -4.27 -18.12 14.33
CA THR A 514 -2.98 -18.25 13.64
C THR A 514 -3.03 -19.11 12.38
N GLY A 515 -4.11 -19.87 12.16
CA GLY A 515 -4.26 -20.71 10.97
C GLY A 515 -5.30 -21.84 11.13
N GLY A 516 -5.52 -22.55 10.03
CA GLY A 516 -6.52 -23.61 9.94
C GLY A 516 -7.94 -23.10 9.73
N ILE A 517 -8.94 -24.00 9.71
CA ILE A 517 -10.35 -23.62 9.58
C ILE A 517 -10.90 -23.26 10.97
N PHE A 518 -11.17 -21.98 11.18
CA PHE A 518 -11.77 -21.49 12.42
C PHE A 518 -13.24 -21.86 12.51
N SER A 519 -13.68 -22.27 13.69
CA SER A 519 -15.09 -22.56 13.99
C SER A 519 -15.41 -22.19 15.43
N GLN A 520 -16.36 -21.28 15.59
CA GLN A 520 -16.90 -20.91 16.90
C GLN A 520 -18.34 -20.44 16.74
N SER A 521 -19.27 -21.13 17.38
CA SER A 521 -20.64 -20.64 17.52
C SER A 521 -20.72 -19.71 18.72
N VAL A 522 -21.35 -18.56 18.54
CA VAL A 522 -21.61 -17.57 19.59
C VAL A 522 -23.12 -17.49 19.79
N LEU A 523 -23.56 -17.61 21.02
CA LEU A 523 -24.97 -17.43 21.36
C LEU A 523 -25.26 -15.92 21.38
N PHE A 524 -26.15 -15.43 20.53
CA PHE A 524 -26.43 -13.99 20.34
C PHE A 524 -25.21 -13.19 19.86
N PRO A 525 -24.69 -13.47 18.65
CA PRO A 525 -23.54 -12.76 18.12
C PRO A 525 -23.84 -11.27 17.96
N GLN A 526 -22.93 -10.41 18.44
CA GLN A 526 -22.97 -8.97 18.20
C GLN A 526 -21.92 -8.66 17.15
N ILE A 527 -22.35 -8.20 15.98
CA ILE A 527 -21.42 -7.76 14.93
C ILE A 527 -20.67 -6.52 15.42
N ASN A 528 -19.35 -6.65 15.55
CA ASN A 528 -18.48 -5.62 16.09
C ASN A 528 -17.25 -5.35 15.22
N HIS A 529 -17.08 -6.09 14.12
CA HIS A 529 -15.96 -5.98 13.20
C HIS A 529 -16.39 -6.19 11.75
N GLU A 530 -15.63 -5.62 10.82
CA GLU A 530 -15.83 -5.73 9.37
C GLU A 530 -14.59 -6.32 8.71
N ILE A 531 -14.81 -7.28 7.82
CA ILE A 531 -13.78 -7.96 7.03
C ILE A 531 -14.17 -8.00 5.55
N SER A 532 -13.30 -8.45 4.66
CA SER A 532 -13.72 -8.78 3.30
C SER A 532 -13.65 -10.28 3.05
N VAL A 533 -14.70 -10.86 2.41
CA VAL A 533 -14.72 -12.26 1.98
C VAL A 533 -14.33 -12.33 0.51
N VAL A 534 -13.26 -13.06 0.22
CA VAL A 534 -12.61 -13.08 -1.11
C VAL A 534 -12.80 -14.39 -1.85
N GLY A 535 -13.43 -15.37 -1.22
CA GLY A 535 -13.63 -16.69 -1.82
C GLY A 535 -14.05 -17.74 -0.80
N TRP A 536 -14.01 -18.99 -1.22
CA TRP A 536 -14.32 -20.16 -0.41
C TRP A 536 -13.58 -21.40 -0.90
N GLY A 537 -13.49 -22.40 -0.03
CA GLY A 537 -12.84 -23.66 -0.33
C GLY A 537 -13.46 -24.84 0.41
N ILE A 538 -12.92 -26.03 0.13
CA ILE A 538 -13.26 -27.26 0.82
C ILE A 538 -11.95 -27.95 1.24
N GLN A 539 -11.84 -28.32 2.50
CA GLN A 539 -10.72 -29.10 3.02
C GLN A 539 -11.27 -30.20 3.93
N ASP A 540 -10.90 -31.45 3.66
CA ASP A 540 -11.34 -32.63 4.41
C ASP A 540 -12.89 -32.73 4.55
N GLY A 541 -13.60 -32.35 3.49
CA GLY A 541 -15.06 -32.31 3.45
C GLY A 541 -15.70 -31.13 4.20
N VAL A 542 -14.91 -30.22 4.76
CA VAL A 542 -15.39 -29.01 5.43
C VAL A 542 -15.32 -27.81 4.49
N GLU A 543 -16.47 -27.21 4.19
CA GLU A 543 -16.54 -25.95 3.45
C GLU A 543 -16.17 -24.77 4.36
N TYR A 544 -15.44 -23.81 3.81
CA TYR A 544 -15.00 -22.61 4.55
C TYR A 544 -14.95 -21.37 3.66
N TRP A 545 -15.17 -20.23 4.28
CA TRP A 545 -14.92 -18.90 3.71
C TRP A 545 -13.45 -18.54 3.80
N ILE A 546 -12.95 -17.84 2.79
CA ILE A 546 -11.64 -17.18 2.78
C ILE A 546 -11.88 -15.71 3.07
N GLY A 547 -11.55 -15.28 4.29
CA GLY A 547 -11.70 -13.90 4.74
C GLY A 547 -10.36 -13.17 4.79
N ARG A 548 -10.36 -11.89 4.42
CA ARG A 548 -9.24 -10.98 4.62
C ARG A 548 -9.56 -10.01 5.74
N ASN A 549 -8.68 -9.96 6.74
CA ASN A 549 -8.74 -9.02 7.85
C ASN A 549 -7.89 -7.76 7.56
N SER A 550 -8.02 -6.76 8.42
CA SER A 550 -7.26 -5.50 8.37
C SER A 550 -6.35 -5.33 9.61
N TRP A 551 -5.73 -6.42 10.06
CA TRP A 551 -4.82 -6.45 11.22
C TRP A 551 -3.37 -6.78 10.85
N GLY A 552 -3.03 -6.58 9.57
CA GLY A 552 -1.69 -6.81 9.05
C GLY A 552 -1.34 -8.26 8.78
N THR A 553 -0.19 -8.46 8.13
CA THR A 553 0.33 -9.78 7.73
C THR A 553 0.86 -10.61 8.90
N ALA A 554 1.13 -9.96 10.03
CA ALA A 554 1.57 -10.63 11.27
C ALA A 554 0.44 -11.45 11.92
N TRP A 555 -0.83 -11.10 11.65
CA TRP A 555 -2.00 -11.81 12.16
C TRP A 555 -2.45 -12.93 11.20
N GLY A 556 -2.89 -14.05 11.76
CA GLY A 556 -3.49 -15.15 11.02
C GLY A 556 -2.57 -15.74 9.94
N MET A 557 -3.12 -16.02 8.77
CA MET A 557 -2.39 -16.54 7.60
C MET A 557 -2.05 -15.36 6.66
N ASN A 558 -1.04 -14.58 7.00
CA ASN A 558 -0.65 -13.36 6.27
C ASN A 558 -1.82 -12.35 6.12
N GLY A 559 -2.54 -12.12 7.22
CA GLY A 559 -3.70 -11.22 7.27
C GLY A 559 -5.03 -11.85 6.86
N PHE A 560 -5.04 -13.14 6.50
CA PHE A 560 -6.23 -13.90 6.09
C PHE A 560 -6.60 -14.96 7.13
N PHE A 561 -7.83 -15.45 6.99
CA PHE A 561 -8.36 -16.54 7.81
C PHE A 561 -9.29 -17.43 7.00
N TYR A 562 -9.45 -18.66 7.47
CA TYR A 562 -10.48 -19.57 6.99
C TYR A 562 -11.54 -19.73 8.07
N MET A 563 -12.80 -19.56 7.71
CA MET A 563 -13.94 -19.70 8.63
C MET A 563 -14.91 -20.73 8.10
N LYS A 564 -15.22 -21.73 8.93
CA LYS A 564 -16.16 -22.78 8.57
C LYS A 564 -17.50 -22.18 8.16
N MET A 565 -18.03 -22.63 7.02
CA MET A 565 -19.35 -22.24 6.54
C MET A 565 -20.47 -22.87 7.36
N TYR A 566 -21.62 -22.26 7.25
CA TYR A 566 -22.87 -22.65 7.90
C TYR A 566 -22.76 -22.61 9.43
N LYS A 567 -23.89 -22.73 10.13
CA LYS A 567 -23.99 -22.70 11.60
C LYS A 567 -23.58 -21.38 12.25
N ASP A 568 -23.78 -20.27 11.56
CA ASP A 568 -23.58 -18.91 12.08
C ASP A 568 -22.24 -18.68 12.79
N ASN A 569 -21.16 -19.22 12.22
CA ASN A 569 -19.82 -18.99 12.77
C ASN A 569 -19.50 -17.50 12.78
N LEU A 570 -19.43 -16.91 13.97
CA LEU A 570 -19.24 -15.48 14.21
C LEU A 570 -20.17 -14.56 13.38
N ALA A 571 -21.35 -15.05 12.98
CA ALA A 571 -22.36 -14.35 12.17
C ALA A 571 -21.88 -13.93 10.74
N ILE A 572 -20.81 -14.48 10.20
CA ILE A 572 -20.21 -14.07 8.92
C ILE A 572 -21.18 -14.12 7.72
N GLU A 573 -22.24 -14.95 7.80
CA GLU A 573 -23.20 -15.13 6.70
C GLU A 573 -24.45 -14.26 6.83
N THR A 574 -24.51 -13.37 7.83
CA THR A 574 -25.75 -12.66 8.16
C THR A 574 -25.84 -11.25 7.65
N ASP A 575 -24.70 -10.57 7.46
CA ASP A 575 -24.65 -9.13 7.19
C ASP A 575 -23.41 -8.79 6.34
N CYS A 576 -23.59 -8.84 5.02
CA CYS A 576 -22.55 -8.50 4.06
C CYS A 576 -23.03 -7.43 3.07
N ASP A 577 -22.10 -6.61 2.61
CA ASP A 577 -22.32 -5.49 1.71
C ASP A 577 -21.47 -5.60 0.45
N TRP A 578 -21.95 -5.06 -0.65
CA TRP A 578 -21.26 -5.03 -1.92
C TRP A 578 -21.49 -3.72 -2.67
N GLY A 579 -20.54 -3.33 -3.50
CA GLY A 579 -20.65 -2.23 -4.45
C GLY A 579 -20.16 -2.65 -5.82
N VAL A 580 -20.84 -2.21 -6.87
CA VAL A 580 -20.45 -2.42 -8.26
C VAL A 580 -19.67 -1.20 -8.74
N PRO A 581 -18.39 -1.35 -9.14
CA PRO A 581 -17.63 -0.22 -9.69
C PRO A 581 -18.26 0.37 -10.95
N ASP A 582 -18.14 1.68 -11.11
CA ASP A 582 -18.50 2.40 -12.32
C ASP A 582 -17.21 2.87 -13.03
N LEU A 583 -16.85 2.21 -14.10
CA LEU A 583 -15.65 2.56 -14.89
C LEU A 583 -15.94 3.59 -15.99
N SER A 584 -17.19 4.03 -16.13
CA SER A 584 -17.61 4.99 -17.16
C SER A 584 -17.42 6.45 -16.74
N ARG A 585 -17.17 6.70 -15.44
CA ARG A 585 -17.00 8.03 -14.82
C ARG A 585 -15.57 8.36 -14.48
#